data_1bed844153e294d7ffce049905bf7fda
#
_entry.id   1bed844153e294d7ffce049905bf7fda
#
_cell.length_a   1.000
_cell.length_b   1.000
_cell.length_c   1.000
_cell.angle_alpha   90.00
_cell.angle_beta   90.00
_cell.angle_gamma   90.00
#
_symmetry.space_group_name_H-M   'P 1'
#
loop_
_entity.id
_entity.type
_entity.pdbx_description
1 polymer ?
#
loop_
_entity_poly.entity_id
_entity_poly.type
_entity_poly.pdbx_seq_one_letter_code
_entity_poly.pdbx_strand_id
1 'polypeptide(L)'
;MTENPLGYEKISKLLKDFAIPSIMASLVGSIYNIVDQIFIGQGVGYLGNAATNVAYPFSTICLAIALLVGIGSASSVSLCLGRKEPKAAAKAAGNGIVLMGIFGIIYLLVGETFLSLLLKAFGATTDVFPYAKQYASITLIGMPFLIVTNGMSNLIRADGKPKYSMVCMVMGAIINTILDPIFIFACDWGIAGAAWATVIGQIFSFILALRYLWRFQTIHFEKESFLLDIKESMKICSMGISSSSNQIAVTVIQIIQYNSLTYYGALTKYGTDIPLAACGIVMKTNAIILAIVVGISQGTQPIIGFNYGARQYHRVREAYLLAVKWNLVVSTIAFIAFQFFPQSIISLFGDGNELYFEFAVLFMRTYLFMVLVNGVQLLSSSFFTAIGKSLKGALLALTRQTFVLIPLTLLLPLRFGIMGVLLAGPVADFSAFMLSVVLVGIELKKQKNDM
;
A
#
# COMPACT_ATOMS: atom_id res chain seq x y z
N MET A 1 27.10 -6.40 -22.77
CA MET A 1 25.91 -6.17 -21.95
C MET A 1 24.94 -5.40 -22.82
N THR A 2 23.77 -5.95 -23.09
CA THR A 2 22.69 -5.21 -23.76
C THR A 2 22.32 -4.00 -22.91
N GLU A 3 22.27 -2.80 -23.53
CA GLU A 3 21.88 -1.60 -22.81
C GLU A 3 20.52 -1.77 -22.14
N ASN A 4 20.40 -1.39 -20.86
CA ASN A 4 19.14 -1.52 -20.12
C ASN A 4 18.09 -0.56 -20.70
N PRO A 5 16.92 -1.05 -21.12
CA PRO A 5 15.85 -0.22 -21.72
C PRO A 5 15.47 1.01 -20.89
N LEU A 6 15.60 0.94 -19.56
CA LEU A 6 15.31 2.07 -18.67
C LEU A 6 16.15 3.32 -18.97
N GLY A 7 17.34 3.15 -19.58
CA GLY A 7 18.27 4.24 -19.87
C GLY A 7 18.05 4.92 -21.24
N TYR A 8 17.40 4.26 -22.22
CA TYR A 8 17.32 4.80 -23.58
C TYR A 8 15.91 4.83 -24.20
N GLU A 9 15.00 3.95 -23.76
CA GLU A 9 13.63 3.97 -24.29
C GLU A 9 12.87 5.25 -23.92
N LYS A 10 11.86 5.61 -24.75
CA LYS A 10 11.01 6.78 -24.47
C LYS A 10 10.31 6.64 -23.11
N ILE A 11 10.38 7.68 -22.29
CA ILE A 11 9.79 7.70 -20.93
C ILE A 11 8.29 7.40 -20.97
N SER A 12 7.57 7.90 -21.97
CA SER A 12 6.13 7.64 -22.11
C SER A 12 5.80 6.16 -22.34
N LYS A 13 6.66 5.44 -23.07
CA LYS A 13 6.52 3.98 -23.28
C LYS A 13 6.85 3.24 -22.00
N LEU A 14 8.00 3.56 -21.39
CA LEU A 14 8.41 2.94 -20.12
C LEU A 14 7.34 3.13 -19.03
N LEU A 15 6.81 4.34 -18.89
CA LEU A 15 5.78 4.60 -17.89
C LEU A 15 4.54 3.74 -18.13
N LYS A 16 4.08 3.58 -19.37
CA LYS A 16 2.96 2.69 -19.71
C LYS A 16 3.27 1.24 -19.36
N ASP A 17 4.43 0.75 -19.78
CA ASP A 17 4.84 -0.64 -19.60
C ASP A 17 5.02 -1.03 -18.13
N PHE A 18 5.34 -0.07 -17.25
CA PHE A 18 5.53 -0.29 -15.82
C PHE A 18 4.29 0.05 -14.99
N ALA A 19 3.62 1.17 -15.27
CA ALA A 19 2.49 1.63 -14.47
C ALA A 19 1.25 0.75 -14.70
N ILE A 20 0.92 0.36 -15.95
CA ILE A 20 -0.28 -0.43 -16.22
C ILE A 20 -0.27 -1.77 -15.46
N PRO A 21 0.80 -2.61 -15.53
CA PRO A 21 0.84 -3.83 -14.72
C PRO A 21 0.79 -3.56 -13.21
N SER A 22 1.44 -2.48 -12.73
CA SER A 22 1.41 -2.13 -11.32
C SER A 22 0.02 -1.68 -10.86
N ILE A 23 -0.71 -0.92 -11.67
CA ILE A 23 -2.12 -0.55 -11.44
C ILE A 23 -2.99 -1.80 -11.37
N MET A 24 -2.86 -2.69 -12.35
CA MET A 24 -3.64 -3.93 -12.38
C MET A 24 -3.40 -4.79 -11.14
N ALA A 25 -2.13 -4.95 -10.72
CA ALA A 25 -1.80 -5.69 -9.51
C ALA A 25 -2.44 -5.06 -8.25
N SER A 26 -2.37 -3.73 -8.13
CA SER A 26 -2.94 -3.00 -6.99
C SER A 26 -4.48 -3.04 -6.97
N LEU A 27 -5.12 -2.88 -8.14
CA LEU A 27 -6.58 -2.97 -8.27
C LEU A 27 -7.10 -4.37 -7.94
N VAL A 28 -6.48 -5.40 -8.51
CA VAL A 28 -6.85 -6.80 -8.23
C VAL A 28 -6.68 -7.09 -6.73
N GLY A 29 -5.59 -6.61 -6.11
CA GLY A 29 -5.38 -6.71 -4.66
C GLY A 29 -6.47 -6.03 -3.83
N SER A 30 -6.97 -4.87 -4.26
CA SER A 30 -8.06 -4.17 -3.57
C SER A 30 -9.40 -4.87 -3.75
N ILE A 31 -9.70 -5.35 -4.96
CA ILE A 31 -10.96 -6.02 -5.30
C ILE A 31 -11.06 -7.37 -4.59
N TYR A 32 -9.98 -8.16 -4.61
CA TYR A 32 -10.01 -9.48 -3.98
C TYR A 32 -10.29 -9.40 -2.48
N ASN A 33 -9.74 -8.40 -1.77
CA ASN A 33 -10.05 -8.18 -0.36
C ASN A 33 -11.54 -7.94 -0.09
N ILE A 34 -12.23 -7.27 -1.02
CA ILE A 34 -13.68 -7.03 -0.92
C ILE A 34 -14.43 -8.35 -1.16
N VAL A 35 -14.03 -9.12 -2.17
CA VAL A 35 -14.65 -10.40 -2.53
C VAL A 35 -14.49 -11.42 -1.39
N ASP A 36 -13.30 -11.54 -0.82
CA ASP A 36 -13.01 -12.40 0.34
C ASP A 36 -13.94 -12.07 1.53
N GLN A 37 -14.09 -10.78 1.87
CA GLN A 37 -15.01 -10.35 2.92
C GLN A 37 -16.48 -10.67 2.63
N ILE A 38 -16.91 -10.66 1.36
CA ILE A 38 -18.25 -11.05 0.95
C ILE A 38 -18.46 -12.54 1.21
N PHE A 39 -17.53 -13.40 0.80
CA PHE A 39 -17.62 -14.85 1.03
C PHE A 39 -17.62 -15.19 2.52
N ILE A 40 -16.74 -14.56 3.32
CA ILE A 40 -16.73 -14.75 4.78
C ILE A 40 -18.04 -14.30 5.40
N GLY A 41 -18.57 -13.15 4.99
CA GLY A 41 -19.84 -12.63 5.48
C GLY A 41 -21.03 -13.55 5.17
N GLN A 42 -21.04 -14.17 3.99
CA GLN A 42 -22.11 -15.10 3.58
C GLN A 42 -21.96 -16.48 4.24
N GLY A 43 -20.74 -16.98 4.41
CA GLY A 43 -20.49 -18.33 4.92
C GLY A 43 -20.36 -18.43 6.44
N VAL A 44 -19.82 -17.39 7.09
CA VAL A 44 -19.57 -17.38 8.55
C VAL A 44 -20.45 -16.36 9.28
N GLY A 45 -21.00 -15.40 8.52
CA GLY A 45 -21.83 -14.33 9.06
C GLY A 45 -21.02 -13.14 9.63
N TYR A 46 -21.70 -12.29 10.41
CA TYR A 46 -21.11 -11.04 10.92
C TYR A 46 -19.93 -11.26 11.88
N LEU A 47 -19.91 -12.37 12.62
CA LEU A 47 -18.78 -12.72 13.50
C LEU A 47 -17.51 -13.02 12.71
N GLY A 48 -17.64 -13.65 11.52
CA GLY A 48 -16.52 -13.87 10.61
C GLY A 48 -15.93 -12.55 10.11
N ASN A 49 -16.76 -11.62 9.66
CA ASN A 49 -16.30 -10.29 9.23
C ASN A 49 -15.68 -9.48 10.39
N ALA A 50 -16.26 -9.57 11.59
CA ALA A 50 -15.69 -8.95 12.77
C ALA A 50 -14.30 -9.53 13.11
N ALA A 51 -14.14 -10.85 12.98
CA ALA A 51 -12.88 -11.55 13.23
C ALA A 51 -11.76 -11.11 12.25
N THR A 52 -12.07 -11.00 10.96
CA THR A 52 -11.12 -10.53 9.96
C THR A 52 -10.72 -9.07 10.19
N ASN A 53 -11.64 -8.21 10.61
CA ASN A 53 -11.35 -6.81 10.95
C ASN A 53 -10.42 -6.72 12.17
N VAL A 54 -10.63 -7.52 13.21
CA VAL A 54 -9.72 -7.59 14.39
C VAL A 54 -8.35 -8.15 14.01
N ALA A 55 -8.27 -9.06 13.03
CA ALA A 55 -7.02 -9.60 12.53
C ALA A 55 -6.29 -8.67 11.51
N TYR A 56 -6.97 -7.67 10.97
CA TYR A 56 -6.45 -6.78 9.93
C TYR A 56 -5.10 -6.09 10.28
N PRO A 57 -4.85 -5.65 11.52
CA PRO A 57 -3.55 -5.07 11.90
C PRO A 57 -2.37 -6.00 11.65
N PHE A 58 -2.53 -7.32 11.76
CA PHE A 58 -1.46 -8.27 11.39
C PHE A 58 -1.08 -8.12 9.91
N SER A 59 -2.06 -8.06 9.02
CA SER A 59 -1.79 -7.87 7.58
C SER A 59 -1.13 -6.52 7.28
N THR A 60 -1.51 -5.47 8.00
CA THR A 60 -0.94 -4.12 7.82
C THR A 60 0.52 -4.05 8.26
N ILE A 61 0.87 -4.63 9.41
CA ILE A 61 2.25 -4.68 9.90
C ILE A 61 3.10 -5.56 8.96
N CYS A 62 2.57 -6.70 8.52
CA CYS A 62 3.20 -7.56 7.52
C CYS A 62 3.54 -6.77 6.24
N LEU A 63 2.58 -6.01 5.72
CA LEU A 63 2.80 -5.17 4.54
C LEU A 63 3.82 -4.06 4.80
N ALA A 64 3.83 -3.45 5.98
CA ALA A 64 4.83 -2.46 6.35
C ALA A 64 6.26 -3.04 6.33
N ILE A 65 6.44 -4.26 6.83
CA ILE A 65 7.73 -4.99 6.77
C ILE A 65 8.11 -5.30 5.32
N ALA A 66 7.16 -5.79 4.52
CA ALA A 66 7.38 -6.08 3.11
C ALA A 66 7.81 -4.83 2.31
N LEU A 67 7.20 -3.67 2.60
CA LEU A 67 7.56 -2.40 1.98
C LEU A 67 8.92 -1.88 2.46
N LEU A 68 9.24 -2.05 3.76
CA LEU A 68 10.53 -1.66 4.33
C LEU A 68 11.68 -2.29 3.55
N VAL A 69 11.66 -3.59 3.41
CA VAL A 69 12.75 -4.33 2.78
C VAL A 69 12.60 -4.33 1.25
N GLY A 70 11.38 -4.55 0.74
CA GLY A 70 11.11 -4.69 -0.69
C GLY A 70 11.37 -3.41 -1.48
N ILE A 71 10.83 -2.27 -1.05
CA ILE A 71 11.06 -0.99 -1.70
C ILE A 71 12.50 -0.52 -1.48
N GLY A 72 13.05 -0.75 -0.28
CA GLY A 72 14.43 -0.38 0.02
C GLY A 72 15.43 -1.10 -0.87
N SER A 73 15.32 -2.43 -1.00
CA SER A 73 16.20 -3.22 -1.86
C SER A 73 16.01 -2.88 -3.34
N ALA A 74 14.77 -2.75 -3.82
CA ALA A 74 14.48 -2.38 -5.21
C ALA A 74 15.04 -1.01 -5.59
N SER A 75 14.95 -0.03 -4.68
CA SER A 75 15.55 1.30 -4.90
C SER A 75 17.08 1.24 -4.94
N SER A 76 17.72 0.48 -4.01
CA SER A 76 19.17 0.27 -4.02
C SER A 76 19.61 -0.41 -5.33
N VAL A 77 18.91 -1.46 -5.75
CA VAL A 77 19.15 -2.16 -7.01
C VAL A 77 19.06 -1.22 -8.21
N SER A 78 17.99 -0.46 -8.33
CA SER A 78 17.79 0.47 -9.46
C SER A 78 18.89 1.52 -9.55
N LEU A 79 19.31 2.09 -8.41
CA LEU A 79 20.41 3.05 -8.32
C LEU A 79 21.75 2.43 -8.73
N CYS A 80 22.08 1.23 -8.23
CA CYS A 80 23.31 0.50 -8.57
C CYS A 80 23.36 0.12 -10.04
N LEU A 81 22.25 -0.35 -10.62
CA LEU A 81 22.15 -0.67 -12.04
C LEU A 81 22.38 0.57 -12.91
N GLY A 82 21.81 1.72 -12.51
CA GLY A 82 22.04 2.99 -13.18
C GLY A 82 23.50 3.45 -13.14
N ARG A 83 24.20 3.17 -12.03
CA ARG A 83 25.66 3.43 -11.87
C ARG A 83 26.56 2.43 -12.60
N LYS A 84 25.98 1.42 -13.24
CA LYS A 84 26.69 0.30 -13.87
C LYS A 84 27.49 -0.56 -12.86
N GLU A 85 26.96 -0.74 -11.67
CA GLU A 85 27.51 -1.53 -10.56
C GLU A 85 26.69 -2.83 -10.35
N PRO A 86 26.74 -3.82 -11.26
CA PRO A 86 25.88 -5.02 -11.19
C PRO A 86 26.16 -5.90 -9.96
N LYS A 87 27.40 -5.95 -9.47
CA LYS A 87 27.75 -6.70 -8.26
C LYS A 87 27.12 -6.09 -7.02
N ALA A 88 27.12 -4.75 -6.89
CA ALA A 88 26.45 -4.05 -5.81
C ALA A 88 24.93 -4.23 -5.88
N ALA A 89 24.36 -4.22 -7.09
CA ALA A 89 22.94 -4.52 -7.29
C ALA A 89 22.59 -5.96 -6.87
N ALA A 90 23.42 -6.95 -7.22
CA ALA A 90 23.24 -8.34 -6.81
C ALA A 90 23.30 -8.49 -5.28
N LYS A 91 24.24 -7.80 -4.62
CA LYS A 91 24.38 -7.80 -3.17
C LYS A 91 23.14 -7.16 -2.49
N ALA A 92 22.65 -6.03 -3.00
CA ALA A 92 21.45 -5.37 -2.47
C ALA A 92 20.20 -6.25 -2.64
N ALA A 93 20.04 -6.91 -3.79
CA ALA A 93 18.92 -7.82 -4.03
C ALA A 93 19.00 -9.06 -3.13
N GLY A 94 20.17 -9.73 -3.05
CA GLY A 94 20.36 -10.92 -2.23
C GLY A 94 20.15 -10.65 -0.74
N ASN A 95 20.74 -9.56 -0.21
CA ASN A 95 20.51 -9.14 1.17
C ASN A 95 19.02 -8.81 1.43
N GLY A 96 18.35 -8.14 0.49
CA GLY A 96 16.92 -7.88 0.58
C GLY A 96 16.09 -9.16 0.70
N ILE A 97 16.36 -10.16 -0.14
CA ILE A 97 15.66 -11.45 -0.12
C ILE A 97 15.85 -12.17 1.22
N VAL A 98 17.09 -12.23 1.71
CA VAL A 98 17.39 -12.86 3.01
C VAL A 98 16.72 -12.12 4.16
N LEU A 99 16.75 -10.78 4.17
CA LEU A 99 16.07 -9.98 5.18
C LEU A 99 14.56 -10.18 5.19
N MET A 100 13.91 -10.27 4.01
CA MET A 100 12.48 -10.59 3.92
C MET A 100 12.16 -11.93 4.54
N GLY A 101 13.00 -12.96 4.29
CA GLY A 101 12.84 -14.28 4.89
C GLY A 101 13.00 -14.24 6.43
N ILE A 102 14.04 -13.58 6.93
CA ILE A 102 14.30 -13.45 8.37
C ILE A 102 13.16 -12.68 9.06
N PHE A 103 12.79 -11.51 8.54
CA PHE A 103 11.71 -10.73 9.13
C PHE A 103 10.37 -11.44 9.04
N GLY A 104 10.13 -12.21 7.96
CA GLY A 104 8.94 -13.05 7.83
C GLY A 104 8.86 -14.12 8.92
N ILE A 105 9.94 -14.84 9.18
CA ILE A 105 10.01 -15.87 10.22
C ILE A 105 9.87 -15.24 11.60
N ILE A 106 10.58 -14.15 11.88
CA ILE A 106 10.47 -13.42 13.15
C ILE A 106 9.01 -12.96 13.35
N TYR A 107 8.40 -12.41 12.31
CA TYR A 107 7.03 -11.94 12.38
C TYR A 107 6.04 -13.07 12.70
N LEU A 108 6.19 -14.22 12.06
CA LEU A 108 5.39 -15.41 12.36
C LEU A 108 5.56 -15.86 13.82
N LEU A 109 6.79 -16.01 14.29
CA LEU A 109 7.09 -16.48 15.66
C LEU A 109 6.55 -15.52 16.71
N VAL A 110 6.75 -14.22 16.54
CA VAL A 110 6.25 -13.19 17.44
C VAL A 110 4.72 -13.13 17.39
N GLY A 111 4.14 -13.16 16.19
CA GLY A 111 2.69 -13.14 15.99
C GLY A 111 1.98 -14.31 16.67
N GLU A 112 2.48 -15.55 16.50
CA GLU A 112 1.92 -16.73 17.13
C GLU A 112 2.09 -16.73 18.66
N THR A 113 3.29 -16.34 19.14
CA THR A 113 3.58 -16.32 20.58
C THR A 113 2.67 -15.35 21.32
N PHE A 114 2.43 -14.17 20.74
CA PHE A 114 1.62 -13.11 21.36
C PHE A 114 0.21 -13.01 20.79
N LEU A 115 -0.24 -13.99 19.99
CA LEU A 115 -1.51 -13.94 19.26
C LEU A 115 -2.70 -13.54 20.14
N SER A 116 -2.88 -14.22 21.26
CA SER A 116 -4.04 -13.98 22.14
C SER A 116 -3.99 -12.61 22.81
N LEU A 117 -2.79 -12.14 23.16
CA LEU A 117 -2.59 -10.80 23.73
C LEU A 117 -2.89 -9.71 22.69
N LEU A 118 -2.36 -9.86 21.48
CA LEU A 118 -2.54 -8.89 20.38
C LEU A 118 -4.00 -8.81 19.93
N LEU A 119 -4.70 -9.93 19.79
CA LEU A 119 -6.12 -9.93 19.41
C LEU A 119 -6.99 -9.19 20.45
N LYS A 120 -6.72 -9.37 21.74
CA LYS A 120 -7.40 -8.61 22.80
C LYS A 120 -7.07 -7.12 22.72
N ALA A 121 -5.80 -6.79 22.48
CA ALA A 121 -5.37 -5.40 22.32
C ALA A 121 -5.99 -4.74 21.05
N PHE A 122 -6.25 -5.53 20.01
CA PHE A 122 -6.93 -5.07 18.78
C PHE A 122 -8.46 -5.01 18.90
N GLY A 123 -9.01 -5.32 20.07
CA GLY A 123 -10.43 -5.15 20.35
C GLY A 123 -11.31 -6.39 20.14
N ALA A 124 -10.74 -7.61 20.18
CA ALA A 124 -11.53 -8.83 20.11
C ALA A 124 -12.48 -8.94 21.33
N THR A 125 -13.78 -8.96 21.06
CA THR A 125 -14.78 -9.25 22.08
C THR A 125 -14.82 -10.76 22.38
N THR A 126 -15.49 -11.14 23.46
CA THR A 126 -15.59 -12.55 23.88
C THR A 126 -16.14 -13.45 22.77
N ASP A 127 -17.13 -12.98 22.01
CA ASP A 127 -17.79 -13.73 20.97
C ASP A 127 -16.96 -13.79 19.66
N VAL A 128 -16.20 -12.73 19.34
CA VAL A 128 -15.37 -12.65 18.14
C VAL A 128 -14.03 -13.34 18.34
N PHE A 129 -13.52 -13.42 19.58
CA PHE A 129 -12.19 -13.93 19.88
C PHE A 129 -11.90 -15.35 19.34
N PRO A 130 -12.81 -16.35 19.46
CA PRO A 130 -12.56 -17.70 18.94
C PRO A 130 -12.34 -17.68 17.41
N TYR A 131 -13.19 -16.96 16.69
CA TYR A 131 -13.11 -16.82 15.23
C TYR A 131 -11.84 -16.05 14.80
N ALA A 132 -11.54 -14.95 15.49
CA ALA A 132 -10.35 -14.16 15.22
C ALA A 132 -9.06 -14.95 15.49
N LYS A 133 -9.02 -15.74 16.56
CA LYS A 133 -7.88 -16.59 16.90
C LYS A 133 -7.67 -17.68 15.86
N GLN A 134 -8.74 -18.37 15.43
CA GLN A 134 -8.68 -19.38 14.39
C GLN A 134 -8.21 -18.81 13.05
N TYR A 135 -8.77 -17.67 12.65
CA TYR A 135 -8.38 -16.99 11.40
C TYR A 135 -6.94 -16.50 11.43
N ALA A 136 -6.56 -15.80 12.48
CA ALA A 136 -5.24 -15.17 12.58
C ALA A 136 -4.12 -16.20 12.73
N SER A 137 -4.30 -17.28 13.50
CA SER A 137 -3.27 -18.33 13.60
C SER A 137 -2.97 -19.00 12.27
N ILE A 138 -3.98 -19.24 11.43
CA ILE A 138 -3.77 -19.81 10.10
C ILE A 138 -3.13 -18.77 9.17
N THR A 139 -3.66 -17.55 9.12
CA THR A 139 -3.14 -16.52 8.21
C THR A 139 -1.73 -16.08 8.58
N LEU A 140 -1.32 -16.10 9.84
CA LEU A 140 0.06 -15.83 10.26
C LEU A 140 1.07 -16.78 9.61
N ILE A 141 0.71 -18.05 9.36
CA ILE A 141 1.56 -19.00 8.61
C ILE A 141 1.85 -18.49 7.20
N GLY A 142 0.90 -17.80 6.60
CA GLY A 142 1.03 -17.21 5.26
C GLY A 142 1.86 -15.93 5.20
N MET A 143 2.02 -15.20 6.32
CA MET A 143 2.66 -13.87 6.33
C MET A 143 4.12 -13.86 5.84
N PRO A 144 4.99 -14.83 6.17
CA PRO A 144 6.33 -14.88 5.60
C PRO A 144 6.34 -14.94 4.08
N PHE A 145 5.43 -15.74 3.50
CA PHE A 145 5.28 -15.85 2.05
C PHE A 145 4.79 -14.54 1.43
N LEU A 146 3.87 -13.85 2.10
CA LEU A 146 3.36 -12.55 1.69
C LEU A 146 4.47 -11.47 1.71
N ILE A 147 5.31 -11.44 2.75
CA ILE A 147 6.44 -10.50 2.87
C ILE A 147 7.39 -10.70 1.70
N VAL A 148 7.80 -11.94 1.43
CA VAL A 148 8.73 -12.24 0.34
C VAL A 148 8.10 -11.93 -1.02
N THR A 149 6.84 -12.30 -1.23
CA THR A 149 6.15 -12.05 -2.51
C THR A 149 6.06 -10.55 -2.83
N ASN A 150 5.62 -9.74 -1.86
CA ASN A 150 5.53 -8.28 -2.06
C ASN A 150 6.91 -7.65 -2.27
N GLY A 151 7.90 -8.08 -1.50
CA GLY A 151 9.26 -7.60 -1.66
C GLY A 151 9.89 -8.00 -2.99
N MET A 152 9.78 -9.27 -3.39
CA MET A 152 10.23 -9.76 -4.69
C MET A 152 9.52 -9.06 -5.85
N SER A 153 8.25 -8.73 -5.70
CA SER A 153 7.47 -7.98 -6.68
C SER A 153 8.13 -6.62 -7.00
N ASN A 154 8.67 -5.93 -5.99
CA ASN A 154 9.43 -4.69 -6.17
C ASN A 154 10.78 -4.94 -6.89
N LEU A 155 11.51 -6.00 -6.51
CA LEU A 155 12.77 -6.38 -7.16
C LEU A 155 12.58 -6.79 -8.62
N ILE A 156 11.53 -7.55 -8.94
CA ILE A 156 11.16 -7.95 -10.29
C ILE A 156 10.87 -6.73 -11.18
N ARG A 157 10.20 -5.71 -10.62
CA ARG A 157 10.00 -4.44 -11.32
C ARG A 157 11.33 -3.71 -11.56
N ALA A 158 12.23 -3.71 -10.57
CA ALA A 158 13.55 -3.09 -10.70
C ALA A 158 14.41 -3.80 -11.76
N ASP A 159 14.23 -5.11 -11.97
CA ASP A 159 14.87 -5.89 -13.04
C ASP A 159 14.23 -5.66 -14.43
N GLY A 160 13.19 -4.81 -14.52
CA GLY A 160 12.55 -4.46 -15.79
C GLY A 160 11.41 -5.39 -16.24
N LYS A 161 10.84 -6.21 -15.35
CA LYS A 161 9.77 -7.17 -15.68
C LYS A 161 8.46 -6.92 -14.90
N PRO A 162 7.84 -5.74 -15.03
CA PRO A 162 6.63 -5.40 -14.27
C PRO A 162 5.44 -6.32 -14.56
N LYS A 163 5.34 -6.85 -15.78
CA LYS A 163 4.29 -7.83 -16.15
C LYS A 163 4.41 -9.13 -15.35
N TYR A 164 5.63 -9.62 -15.12
CA TYR A 164 5.82 -10.82 -14.29
C TYR A 164 5.49 -10.55 -12.83
N SER A 165 5.88 -9.38 -12.29
CA SER A 165 5.49 -8.92 -10.96
C SER A 165 3.96 -8.91 -10.79
N MET A 166 3.25 -8.37 -11.78
CA MET A 166 1.78 -8.39 -11.80
C MET A 166 1.23 -9.82 -11.76
N VAL A 167 1.75 -10.72 -12.59
CA VAL A 167 1.30 -12.13 -12.63
C VAL A 167 1.47 -12.80 -11.28
N CYS A 168 2.60 -12.60 -10.58
CA CYS A 168 2.81 -13.15 -9.24
C CYS A 168 1.71 -12.72 -8.26
N MET A 169 1.32 -11.46 -8.25
CA MET A 169 0.31 -10.93 -7.33
C MET A 169 -1.12 -11.33 -7.73
N VAL A 170 -1.44 -11.21 -9.02
CA VAL A 170 -2.78 -11.50 -9.53
C VAL A 170 -3.13 -12.99 -9.42
N MET A 171 -2.18 -13.88 -9.68
CA MET A 171 -2.43 -15.32 -9.59
C MET A 171 -2.78 -15.78 -8.18
N GLY A 172 -2.12 -15.20 -7.15
CA GLY A 172 -2.48 -15.49 -5.76
C GLY A 172 -3.90 -15.05 -5.41
N ALA A 173 -4.29 -13.86 -5.86
CA ALA A 173 -5.64 -13.35 -5.67
C ALA A 173 -6.70 -14.22 -6.39
N ILE A 174 -6.42 -14.66 -7.61
CA ILE A 174 -7.32 -15.56 -8.36
C ILE A 174 -7.48 -16.90 -7.64
N ILE A 175 -6.38 -17.51 -7.18
CA ILE A 175 -6.41 -18.79 -6.47
C ILE A 175 -7.21 -18.65 -5.17
N ASN A 176 -6.96 -17.61 -4.39
CA ASN A 176 -7.73 -17.34 -3.19
C ASN A 176 -9.24 -17.21 -3.51
N THR A 177 -9.61 -16.36 -4.47
CA THR A 177 -11.02 -16.15 -4.86
C THR A 177 -11.73 -17.44 -5.33
N ILE A 178 -10.98 -18.38 -5.94
CA ILE A 178 -11.53 -19.69 -6.35
C ILE A 178 -11.66 -20.63 -5.15
N LEU A 179 -10.67 -20.64 -4.25
CA LEU A 179 -10.65 -21.54 -3.10
C LEU A 179 -11.60 -21.12 -1.97
N ASP A 180 -11.85 -19.80 -1.82
CA ASP A 180 -12.76 -19.30 -0.79
C ASP A 180 -14.14 -19.98 -0.81
N PRO A 181 -14.92 -19.96 -1.93
CA PRO A 181 -16.21 -20.63 -1.94
C PRO A 181 -16.10 -22.15 -1.79
N ILE A 182 -15.03 -22.77 -2.24
CA ILE A 182 -14.83 -24.22 -2.09
C ILE A 182 -14.63 -24.56 -0.61
N PHE A 183 -13.73 -23.89 0.09
CA PHE A 183 -13.41 -24.21 1.47
C PHE A 183 -14.46 -23.72 2.45
N ILE A 184 -15.08 -22.57 2.19
CA ILE A 184 -16.11 -22.02 3.08
C ILE A 184 -17.41 -22.79 2.95
N PHE A 185 -17.90 -23.04 1.71
CA PHE A 185 -19.24 -23.60 1.49
C PHE A 185 -19.23 -25.10 1.15
N ALA A 186 -18.35 -25.56 0.24
CA ALA A 186 -18.36 -26.96 -0.18
C ALA A 186 -17.69 -27.89 0.85
N CYS A 187 -16.61 -27.44 1.51
CA CYS A 187 -15.93 -28.19 2.56
C CYS A 187 -16.46 -27.90 3.97
N ASP A 188 -17.30 -26.87 4.13
CA ASP A 188 -17.87 -26.41 5.42
C ASP A 188 -16.81 -26.11 6.50
N TRP A 189 -15.66 -25.56 6.06
CA TRP A 189 -14.57 -25.16 6.96
C TRP A 189 -14.78 -23.77 7.58
N GLY A 190 -15.81 -23.03 7.17
CA GLY A 190 -16.12 -21.71 7.68
C GLY A 190 -14.94 -20.76 7.60
N ILE A 191 -14.64 -20.06 8.70
CA ILE A 191 -13.56 -19.04 8.74
C ILE A 191 -12.16 -19.65 8.55
N ALA A 192 -11.94 -20.89 8.96
CA ALA A 192 -10.68 -21.58 8.72
C ALA A 192 -10.48 -21.84 7.21
N GLY A 193 -11.56 -22.09 6.47
CA GLY A 193 -11.55 -22.25 5.03
C GLY A 193 -11.04 -20.99 4.31
N ALA A 194 -11.57 -19.83 4.66
CA ALA A 194 -11.10 -18.54 4.14
C ALA A 194 -9.62 -18.30 4.46
N ALA A 195 -9.19 -18.59 5.70
CA ALA A 195 -7.80 -18.43 6.10
C ALA A 195 -6.87 -19.34 5.30
N TRP A 196 -7.20 -20.62 5.09
CA TRP A 196 -6.40 -21.54 4.28
C TRP A 196 -6.38 -21.17 2.80
N ALA A 197 -7.50 -20.72 2.23
CA ALA A 197 -7.54 -20.22 0.85
C ALA A 197 -6.57 -19.06 0.65
N THR A 198 -6.54 -18.13 1.63
CA THR A 198 -5.59 -17.01 1.64
C THR A 198 -4.13 -17.49 1.70
N VAL A 199 -3.80 -18.42 2.61
CA VAL A 199 -2.44 -18.96 2.75
C VAL A 199 -1.99 -19.68 1.48
N ILE A 200 -2.84 -20.52 0.89
CA ILE A 200 -2.53 -21.22 -0.35
C ILE A 200 -2.27 -20.24 -1.51
N GLY A 201 -3.09 -19.20 -1.64
CA GLY A 201 -2.88 -18.13 -2.62
C GLY A 201 -1.53 -17.43 -2.43
N GLN A 202 -1.15 -17.15 -1.17
CA GLN A 202 0.14 -16.54 -0.82
C GLN A 202 1.32 -17.47 -1.12
N ILE A 203 1.22 -18.75 -0.80
CA ILE A 203 2.27 -19.76 -1.11
C ILE A 203 2.45 -19.87 -2.62
N PHE A 204 1.37 -19.90 -3.41
CA PHE A 204 1.47 -19.98 -4.86
C PHE A 204 2.15 -18.73 -5.45
N SER A 205 1.76 -17.54 -4.99
CA SER A 205 2.42 -16.28 -5.36
C SER A 205 3.91 -16.28 -5.01
N PHE A 206 4.25 -16.80 -3.83
CA PHE A 206 5.62 -16.94 -3.36
C PHE A 206 6.46 -17.86 -4.27
N ILE A 207 5.91 -19.01 -4.64
CA ILE A 207 6.59 -19.94 -5.55
C ILE A 207 6.87 -19.29 -6.90
N LEU A 208 5.88 -18.56 -7.46
CA LEU A 208 6.08 -17.80 -8.70
C LEU A 208 7.14 -16.71 -8.54
N ALA A 209 7.14 -15.98 -7.44
CA ALA A 209 8.11 -14.93 -7.17
C ALA A 209 9.52 -15.50 -7.00
N LEU A 210 9.69 -16.61 -6.25
CA LEU A 210 10.97 -17.26 -6.09
C LEU A 210 11.50 -17.86 -7.40
N ARG A 211 10.61 -18.41 -8.24
CA ARG A 211 11.02 -18.90 -9.57
C ARG A 211 11.70 -17.82 -10.40
N TYR A 212 11.41 -16.55 -10.14
CA TYR A 212 12.05 -15.45 -10.84
C TYR A 212 13.53 -15.30 -10.51
N LEU A 213 14.04 -15.82 -9.38
CA LEU A 213 15.46 -15.77 -9.01
C LEU A 213 16.36 -16.32 -10.13
N TRP A 214 15.91 -17.38 -10.81
CA TRP A 214 16.64 -17.97 -11.95
C TRP A 214 16.42 -17.23 -13.28
N ARG A 215 15.61 -16.17 -13.29
CA ARG A 215 15.21 -15.41 -14.48
C ARG A 215 15.62 -13.95 -14.46
N PHE A 216 16.35 -13.51 -13.41
CA PHE A 216 16.90 -12.17 -13.38
C PHE A 216 17.78 -11.93 -14.60
N GLN A 217 17.57 -10.78 -15.28
CA GLN A 217 18.28 -10.45 -16.52
C GLN A 217 19.42 -9.47 -16.30
N THR A 218 19.26 -8.57 -15.32
CA THR A 218 20.23 -7.50 -15.05
C THR A 218 21.19 -7.85 -13.93
N ILE A 219 20.87 -8.87 -13.14
CA ILE A 219 21.59 -9.27 -11.94
C ILE A 219 21.98 -10.75 -12.06
N HIS A 220 23.27 -11.05 -11.82
CA HIS A 220 23.76 -12.41 -11.65
C HIS A 220 24.07 -12.63 -10.18
N PHE A 221 23.35 -13.56 -9.55
CA PHE A 221 23.55 -13.91 -8.14
C PHE A 221 24.73 -14.88 -8.00
N GLU A 222 25.65 -14.51 -7.14
CA GLU A 222 26.70 -15.39 -6.59
C GLU A 222 26.31 -15.77 -5.16
N LYS A 223 26.89 -16.83 -4.60
CA LYS A 223 26.61 -17.24 -3.21
C LYS A 223 26.85 -16.10 -2.21
N GLU A 224 27.85 -15.28 -2.49
CA GLU A 224 28.24 -14.12 -1.69
C GLU A 224 27.15 -13.02 -1.68
N SER A 225 26.30 -12.96 -2.71
CA SER A 225 25.20 -11.99 -2.77
C SER A 225 24.16 -12.18 -1.64
N PHE A 226 24.03 -13.41 -1.15
CA PHE A 226 23.09 -13.77 -0.08
C PHE A 226 23.72 -13.71 1.32
N LEU A 227 25.02 -13.44 1.43
CA LEU A 227 25.65 -13.23 2.73
C LEU A 227 25.20 -11.88 3.31
N LEU A 228 24.64 -11.93 4.51
CA LEU A 228 24.17 -10.72 5.18
C LEU A 228 25.31 -9.76 5.47
N ASP A 229 25.18 -8.55 4.94
CA ASP A 229 26.03 -7.41 5.26
C ASP A 229 25.20 -6.40 6.06
N ILE A 230 25.61 -6.13 7.28
CA ILE A 230 24.90 -5.21 8.19
C ILE A 230 24.78 -3.80 7.58
N LYS A 231 25.85 -3.32 6.90
CA LYS A 231 25.83 -1.98 6.27
C LYS A 231 24.82 -1.91 5.13
N GLU A 232 24.79 -2.94 4.25
CA GLU A 232 23.83 -2.98 3.16
C GLU A 232 22.39 -3.20 3.69
N SER A 233 22.23 -4.04 4.71
CA SER A 233 20.93 -4.25 5.40
C SER A 233 20.38 -2.96 6.00
N MET A 234 21.20 -2.18 6.70
CA MET A 234 20.81 -0.88 7.27
C MET A 234 20.47 0.12 6.16
N LYS A 235 21.21 0.15 5.06
CA LYS A 235 20.94 0.99 3.90
C LYS A 235 19.58 0.62 3.26
N ILE A 236 19.31 -0.67 3.06
CA ILE A 236 18.02 -1.16 2.55
C ILE A 236 16.88 -0.70 3.46
N CYS A 237 16.96 -0.96 4.78
CA CYS A 237 15.94 -0.54 5.72
C CYS A 237 15.76 0.98 5.75
N SER A 238 16.86 1.75 5.71
CA SER A 238 16.81 3.21 5.63
C SER A 238 16.09 3.70 4.38
N MET A 239 16.29 3.06 3.22
CA MET A 239 15.63 3.43 1.97
C MET A 239 14.14 3.08 1.96
N GLY A 240 13.73 2.00 2.63
CA GLY A 240 12.33 1.58 2.69
C GLY A 240 11.50 2.23 3.80
N ILE A 241 12.14 2.94 4.74
CA ILE A 241 11.47 3.47 5.96
C ILE A 241 10.31 4.41 5.62
N SER A 242 10.41 5.17 4.55
CA SER A 242 9.34 6.07 4.09
C SER A 242 8.02 5.35 3.86
N SER A 243 8.06 4.26 3.08
CA SER A 243 6.86 3.50 2.71
C SER A 243 6.32 2.69 3.88
N SER A 244 7.21 2.10 4.68
CA SER A 244 6.85 1.37 5.90
C SER A 244 6.18 2.25 6.95
N SER A 245 6.79 3.39 7.26
CA SER A 245 6.23 4.35 8.23
C SER A 245 4.88 4.90 7.77
N ASN A 246 4.72 5.17 6.47
CA ASN A 246 3.43 5.60 5.92
C ASN A 246 2.35 4.52 6.13
N GLN A 247 2.68 3.25 5.90
CA GLN A 247 1.72 2.15 6.07
C GLN A 247 1.25 2.02 7.53
N ILE A 248 2.17 2.14 8.49
CA ILE A 248 1.83 2.12 9.92
C ILE A 248 0.98 3.35 10.28
N ALA A 249 1.36 4.54 9.82
CA ALA A 249 0.64 5.77 10.10
C ALA A 249 -0.80 5.75 9.56
N VAL A 250 -1.03 5.15 8.39
CA VAL A 250 -2.39 4.94 7.82
C VAL A 250 -3.25 4.13 8.78
N THR A 251 -2.72 3.07 9.37
CA THR A 251 -3.48 2.24 10.33
C THR A 251 -3.82 3.00 11.60
N VAL A 252 -2.85 3.76 12.14
CA VAL A 252 -3.08 4.56 13.35
C VAL A 252 -4.16 5.62 13.12
N ILE A 253 -4.10 6.33 12.00
CA ILE A 253 -5.10 7.36 11.69
C ILE A 253 -6.50 6.78 11.46
N GLN A 254 -6.62 5.59 10.86
CA GLN A 254 -7.91 4.93 10.70
C GLN A 254 -8.58 4.66 12.05
N ILE A 255 -7.83 4.18 13.05
CA ILE A 255 -8.34 3.93 14.40
C ILE A 255 -8.81 5.25 15.04
N ILE A 256 -7.99 6.30 14.96
CA ILE A 256 -8.33 7.63 15.52
C ILE A 256 -9.58 8.20 14.84
N GLN A 257 -9.66 8.08 13.52
CA GLN A 257 -10.77 8.60 12.74
C GLN A 257 -12.09 7.89 13.06
N TYR A 258 -12.07 6.54 13.16
CA TYR A 258 -13.25 5.78 13.55
C TYR A 258 -13.74 6.16 14.94
N ASN A 259 -12.84 6.24 15.93
CA ASN A 259 -13.19 6.66 17.28
C ASN A 259 -13.75 8.09 17.32
N SER A 260 -13.14 9.02 16.59
CA SER A 260 -13.62 10.41 16.50
C SER A 260 -15.00 10.50 15.83
N LEU A 261 -15.24 9.77 14.75
CA LEU A 261 -16.53 9.73 14.08
C LEU A 261 -17.62 9.12 14.98
N THR A 262 -17.32 8.08 15.72
CA THR A 262 -18.26 7.47 16.68
C THR A 262 -18.59 8.44 17.81
N TYR A 263 -17.59 9.05 18.43
CA TYR A 263 -17.78 9.96 19.56
C TYR A 263 -18.55 11.23 19.15
N TYR A 264 -18.08 11.94 18.13
CA TYR A 264 -18.74 13.17 17.69
C TYR A 264 -20.03 12.90 16.93
N GLY A 265 -20.19 11.74 16.30
CA GLY A 265 -21.43 11.31 15.67
C GLY A 265 -22.56 11.16 16.68
N ALA A 266 -22.28 10.56 17.85
CA ALA A 266 -23.23 10.41 18.96
C ALA A 266 -23.79 11.75 19.46
N LEU A 267 -23.08 12.85 19.25
CA LEU A 267 -23.49 14.21 19.65
C LEU A 267 -24.35 14.91 18.58
N THR A 268 -24.67 14.24 17.47
CA THR A 268 -25.45 14.79 16.35
C THR A 268 -26.68 13.95 16.04
N LYS A 269 -27.51 14.44 15.13
CA LYS A 269 -28.69 13.70 14.62
C LYS A 269 -28.34 12.37 13.92
N TYR A 270 -27.07 12.15 13.55
CA TYR A 270 -26.62 10.97 12.82
C TYR A 270 -26.33 9.76 13.73
N GLY A 271 -26.12 9.96 15.03
CA GLY A 271 -25.77 8.89 15.96
C GLY A 271 -24.38 8.32 15.74
N THR A 272 -24.10 7.14 16.31
CA THR A 272 -22.79 6.48 16.23
C THR A 272 -22.56 5.72 14.93
N ASP A 273 -23.62 5.07 14.41
CA ASP A 273 -23.51 4.06 13.38
C ASP A 273 -23.46 4.65 11.96
N ILE A 274 -24.24 5.71 11.70
CA ILE A 274 -24.28 6.35 10.38
C ILE A 274 -22.92 6.91 9.98
N PRO A 275 -22.19 7.70 10.83
CA PRO A 275 -20.87 8.19 10.47
C PRO A 275 -19.84 7.08 10.23
N LEU A 276 -19.91 6.02 11.00
CA LEU A 276 -18.99 4.89 10.86
C LEU A 276 -19.24 4.11 9.57
N ALA A 277 -20.51 3.82 9.26
CA ALA A 277 -20.90 3.16 8.02
C ALA A 277 -20.53 3.99 6.78
N ALA A 278 -20.83 5.28 6.79
CA ALA A 278 -20.47 6.19 5.72
C ALA A 278 -18.95 6.28 5.51
N CYS A 279 -18.17 6.36 6.59
CA CYS A 279 -16.71 6.32 6.53
C CYS A 279 -16.23 5.06 5.83
N GLY A 280 -16.75 3.90 6.18
CA GLY A 280 -16.38 2.62 5.56
C GLY A 280 -16.53 2.63 4.04
N ILE A 281 -17.67 3.13 3.52
CA ILE A 281 -17.94 3.19 2.08
C ILE A 281 -17.05 4.23 1.40
N VAL A 282 -16.92 5.43 1.97
CA VAL A 282 -16.08 6.48 1.41
C VAL A 282 -14.62 6.03 1.33
N MET A 283 -14.11 5.35 2.36
CA MET A 283 -12.74 4.82 2.37
C MET A 283 -12.54 3.68 1.37
N LYS A 284 -13.51 2.76 1.21
CA LYS A 284 -13.45 1.70 0.19
C LYS A 284 -13.44 2.29 -1.22
N THR A 285 -14.28 3.29 -1.49
CA THR A 285 -14.30 3.99 -2.77
C THR A 285 -12.97 4.70 -3.06
N ASN A 286 -12.43 5.38 -2.05
CA ASN A 286 -11.13 6.04 -2.17
C ASN A 286 -9.97 5.04 -2.37
N ALA A 287 -10.05 3.84 -1.78
CA ALA A 287 -9.02 2.80 -1.93
C ALA A 287 -8.84 2.35 -3.39
N ILE A 288 -9.90 2.34 -4.19
CA ILE A 288 -9.82 2.03 -5.63
C ILE A 288 -8.99 3.10 -6.35
N ILE A 289 -9.22 4.37 -6.07
CA ILE A 289 -8.45 5.47 -6.66
C ILE A 289 -7.00 5.44 -6.20
N LEU A 290 -6.79 5.20 -4.90
CA LEU A 290 -5.44 5.08 -4.34
C LEU A 290 -4.68 3.89 -4.94
N ALA A 291 -5.34 2.78 -5.27
CA ALA A 291 -4.70 1.64 -5.94
C ALA A 291 -4.12 2.04 -7.31
N ILE A 292 -4.83 2.89 -8.07
CA ILE A 292 -4.34 3.41 -9.35
C ILE A 292 -3.14 4.35 -9.13
N VAL A 293 -3.25 5.30 -8.20
CA VAL A 293 -2.19 6.27 -7.87
C VAL A 293 -0.93 5.57 -7.37
N VAL A 294 -1.08 4.59 -6.49
CA VAL A 294 0.02 3.76 -5.97
C VAL A 294 0.65 2.95 -7.10
N GLY A 295 -0.15 2.38 -8.00
CA GLY A 295 0.33 1.64 -9.16
C GLY A 295 1.19 2.51 -10.09
N ILE A 296 0.77 3.75 -10.37
CA ILE A 296 1.56 4.72 -11.14
C ILE A 296 2.88 5.01 -10.41
N SER A 297 2.83 5.27 -9.10
CA SER A 297 4.01 5.59 -8.28
C SER A 297 5.01 4.43 -8.24
N GLN A 298 4.54 3.21 -8.04
CA GLN A 298 5.37 2.00 -8.03
C GLN A 298 5.97 1.69 -9.41
N GLY A 299 5.22 1.91 -10.49
CA GLY A 299 5.72 1.75 -11.85
C GLY A 299 6.79 2.80 -12.23
N THR A 300 6.68 4.00 -11.68
CA THR A 300 7.62 5.10 -11.96
C THR A 300 8.94 4.94 -11.19
N GLN A 301 8.92 4.29 -10.03
CA GLN A 301 10.05 4.19 -9.11
C GLN A 301 11.32 3.57 -9.74
N PRO A 302 11.29 2.43 -10.45
CA PRO A 302 12.47 1.86 -11.10
C PRO A 302 13.03 2.78 -12.20
N ILE A 303 12.16 3.46 -12.95
CA ILE A 303 12.55 4.37 -14.02
C ILE A 303 13.35 5.55 -13.43
N ILE A 304 12.83 6.17 -12.38
CA ILE A 304 13.48 7.28 -11.68
C ILE A 304 14.81 6.82 -11.05
N GLY A 305 14.80 5.70 -10.32
CA GLY A 305 15.97 5.19 -9.62
C GLY A 305 17.13 4.88 -10.57
N PHE A 306 16.85 4.17 -11.67
CA PHE A 306 17.86 3.86 -12.68
C PHE A 306 18.44 5.11 -13.32
N ASN A 307 17.60 6.02 -13.82
CA ASN A 307 18.08 7.23 -14.51
C ASN A 307 18.79 8.20 -13.55
N TYR A 308 18.38 8.24 -12.28
CA TYR A 308 19.12 9.01 -11.26
C TYR A 308 20.50 8.41 -11.00
N GLY A 309 20.61 7.08 -10.87
CA GLY A 309 21.88 6.37 -10.76
C GLY A 309 22.81 6.62 -11.95
N ALA A 310 22.24 6.65 -13.16
CA ALA A 310 22.93 6.94 -14.41
C ALA A 310 23.23 8.45 -14.63
N ARG A 311 22.89 9.33 -13.70
CA ARG A 311 23.01 10.80 -13.81
C ARG A 311 22.24 11.42 -14.98
N GLN A 312 21.22 10.73 -15.49
CA GLN A 312 20.34 11.22 -16.57
C GLN A 312 19.18 12.05 -15.99
N TYR A 313 19.50 13.19 -15.38
CA TYR A 313 18.54 13.99 -14.60
C TYR A 313 17.38 14.54 -15.44
N HIS A 314 17.58 14.81 -16.73
CA HIS A 314 16.50 15.23 -17.62
C HIS A 314 15.41 14.13 -17.74
N ARG A 315 15.81 12.84 -17.83
CA ARG A 315 14.89 11.71 -17.88
C ARG A 315 14.18 11.49 -16.55
N VAL A 316 14.87 11.72 -15.42
CA VAL A 316 14.27 11.71 -14.09
C VAL A 316 13.15 12.73 -13.99
N ARG A 317 13.41 13.97 -14.44
CA ARG A 317 12.41 15.04 -14.45
C ARG A 317 11.24 14.72 -15.37
N GLU A 318 11.51 14.24 -16.58
CA GLU A 318 10.49 13.85 -17.56
C GLU A 318 9.58 12.74 -16.99
N ALA A 319 10.16 11.69 -16.40
CA ALA A 319 9.42 10.59 -15.80
C ALA A 319 8.53 11.06 -14.63
N TYR A 320 9.07 11.91 -13.75
CA TYR A 320 8.32 12.46 -12.63
C TYR A 320 7.14 13.32 -13.11
N LEU A 321 7.39 14.28 -14.01
CA LEU A 321 6.34 15.17 -14.49
C LEU A 321 5.26 14.45 -15.28
N LEU A 322 5.63 13.44 -16.06
CA LEU A 322 4.66 12.61 -16.77
C LEU A 322 3.80 11.79 -15.81
N ALA A 323 4.40 11.23 -14.77
CA ALA A 323 3.66 10.50 -13.71
C ALA A 323 2.74 11.44 -12.91
N VAL A 324 3.18 12.67 -12.61
CA VAL A 324 2.31 13.72 -12.01
C VAL A 324 1.11 13.99 -12.91
N LYS A 325 1.34 14.18 -14.22
CA LYS A 325 0.25 14.39 -15.20
C LYS A 325 -0.76 13.25 -15.17
N TRP A 326 -0.31 12.00 -15.17
CA TRP A 326 -1.20 10.83 -15.12
C TRP A 326 -1.98 10.77 -13.79
N ASN A 327 -1.31 11.00 -12.66
CA ASN A 327 -1.97 11.08 -11.36
C ASN A 327 -3.02 12.18 -11.31
N LEU A 328 -2.72 13.37 -11.84
CA LEU A 328 -3.68 14.48 -11.90
C LEU A 328 -4.89 14.15 -12.76
N VAL A 329 -4.72 13.46 -13.91
CA VAL A 329 -5.85 13.03 -14.73
C VAL A 329 -6.76 12.07 -13.95
N VAL A 330 -6.19 11.04 -13.33
CA VAL A 330 -6.94 10.09 -12.51
C VAL A 330 -7.64 10.78 -11.35
N SER A 331 -6.92 11.63 -10.63
CA SER A 331 -7.45 12.37 -9.48
C SER A 331 -8.54 13.37 -9.89
N THR A 332 -8.46 13.97 -11.09
CA THR A 332 -9.51 14.86 -11.62
C THR A 332 -10.77 14.09 -11.92
N ILE A 333 -10.66 12.92 -12.56
CA ILE A 333 -11.82 12.04 -12.80
C ILE A 333 -12.46 11.63 -11.47
N ALA A 334 -11.65 11.24 -10.48
CA ALA A 334 -12.13 10.89 -9.15
C ALA A 334 -12.82 12.07 -8.46
N PHE A 335 -12.24 13.27 -8.54
CA PHE A 335 -12.82 14.48 -7.97
C PHE A 335 -14.20 14.77 -8.59
N ILE A 336 -14.31 14.73 -9.92
CA ILE A 336 -15.59 14.92 -10.61
C ILE A 336 -16.60 13.88 -10.13
N ALA A 337 -16.22 12.61 -10.06
CA ALA A 337 -17.09 11.53 -9.59
C ALA A 337 -17.57 11.77 -8.15
N PHE A 338 -16.69 12.12 -7.23
CA PHE A 338 -17.02 12.31 -5.81
C PHE A 338 -17.77 13.59 -5.52
N GLN A 339 -17.56 14.66 -6.30
CA GLN A 339 -18.28 15.93 -6.08
C GLN A 339 -19.65 15.97 -6.76
N PHE A 340 -19.79 15.40 -7.95
CA PHE A 340 -21.02 15.50 -8.74
C PHE A 340 -21.94 14.28 -8.64
N PHE A 341 -21.36 13.08 -8.41
CA PHE A 341 -22.11 11.81 -8.39
C PHE A 341 -21.98 11.02 -7.08
N PRO A 342 -21.85 11.65 -5.88
CA PRO A 342 -21.60 10.91 -4.64
C PRO A 342 -22.76 9.99 -4.28
N GLN A 343 -24.01 10.43 -4.46
CA GLN A 343 -25.19 9.62 -4.14
C GLN A 343 -25.25 8.33 -4.98
N SER A 344 -24.98 8.43 -6.29
CA SER A 344 -24.94 7.27 -7.18
C SER A 344 -23.83 6.28 -6.80
N ILE A 345 -22.68 6.80 -6.35
CA ILE A 345 -21.59 5.94 -5.89
C ILE A 345 -21.95 5.23 -4.59
N ILE A 346 -22.53 5.95 -3.63
CA ILE A 346 -22.91 5.38 -2.33
C ILE A 346 -24.00 4.32 -2.49
N SER A 347 -24.99 4.55 -3.36
CA SER A 347 -26.08 3.61 -3.63
C SER A 347 -25.61 2.29 -4.25
N LEU A 348 -24.43 2.22 -4.88
CA LEU A 348 -23.83 0.96 -5.35
C LEU A 348 -23.45 0.01 -4.20
N PHE A 349 -23.28 0.53 -3.00
CA PHE A 349 -22.88 -0.27 -1.83
C PHE A 349 -24.06 -0.72 -0.95
N GLY A 350 -25.27 -0.29 -1.26
CA GLY A 350 -26.49 -0.71 -0.56
C GLY A 350 -27.47 0.42 -0.33
N ASP A 351 -28.61 0.06 0.21
CA ASP A 351 -29.67 0.96 0.59
C ASP A 351 -29.46 1.52 2.00
N GLY A 352 -29.98 2.71 2.26
CA GLY A 352 -29.91 3.37 3.57
C GLY A 352 -31.07 4.35 3.76
N ASN A 353 -31.22 4.86 4.97
CA ASN A 353 -32.19 5.91 5.26
C ASN A 353 -31.70 7.27 4.75
N GLU A 354 -32.55 8.26 4.74
CA GLU A 354 -32.28 9.61 4.25
C GLU A 354 -31.08 10.25 5.00
N LEU A 355 -31.01 10.08 6.32
CA LEU A 355 -29.91 10.60 7.16
C LEU A 355 -28.55 9.98 6.81
N TYR A 356 -28.56 8.70 6.46
CA TYR A 356 -27.35 7.99 6.00
C TYR A 356 -26.83 8.58 4.68
N PHE A 357 -27.70 8.74 3.68
CA PHE A 357 -27.29 9.34 2.41
C PHE A 357 -26.87 10.80 2.57
N GLU A 358 -27.58 11.58 3.38
CA GLU A 358 -27.20 12.97 3.70
C GLU A 358 -25.76 13.03 4.23
N PHE A 359 -25.46 12.23 5.26
CA PHE A 359 -24.14 12.25 5.88
C PHE A 359 -23.05 11.67 4.97
N ALA A 360 -23.32 10.57 4.27
CA ALA A 360 -22.34 9.92 3.41
C ALA A 360 -21.95 10.81 2.20
N VAL A 361 -22.94 11.53 1.62
CA VAL A 361 -22.68 12.53 0.57
C VAL A 361 -21.85 13.68 1.12
N LEU A 362 -22.21 14.20 2.30
CA LEU A 362 -21.47 15.26 2.98
C LEU A 362 -20.02 14.81 3.25
N PHE A 363 -19.84 13.61 3.77
CA PHE A 363 -18.53 13.03 4.05
C PHE A 363 -17.70 12.88 2.78
N MET A 364 -18.25 12.27 1.73
CA MET A 364 -17.54 12.06 0.47
C MET A 364 -17.08 13.40 -0.14
N ARG A 365 -17.98 14.37 -0.22
CA ARG A 365 -17.66 15.70 -0.79
C ARG A 365 -16.64 16.45 0.02
N THR A 366 -16.76 16.45 1.35
CA THR A 366 -15.88 17.23 2.23
C THR A 366 -14.52 16.55 2.39
N TYR A 367 -14.49 15.29 2.81
CA TYR A 367 -13.25 14.60 3.13
C TYR A 367 -12.36 14.34 1.90
N LEU A 368 -12.98 14.02 0.75
CA LEU A 368 -12.27 13.77 -0.51
C LEU A 368 -12.15 15.03 -1.39
N PHE A 369 -12.41 16.22 -0.85
CA PHE A 369 -12.31 17.46 -1.63
C PHE A 369 -10.93 17.67 -2.26
N MET A 370 -9.87 17.36 -1.54
CA MET A 370 -8.48 17.51 -2.00
C MET A 370 -7.89 16.25 -2.66
N VAL A 371 -8.72 15.29 -3.07
CA VAL A 371 -8.27 14.09 -3.80
C VAL A 371 -7.45 14.43 -5.05
N LEU A 372 -7.71 15.59 -5.67
CA LEU A 372 -6.98 16.13 -6.81
C LEU A 372 -5.46 16.14 -6.60
N VAL A 373 -5.00 16.51 -5.43
CA VAL A 373 -3.58 16.73 -5.13
C VAL A 373 -2.94 15.60 -4.32
N ASN A 374 -3.73 14.69 -3.77
CA ASN A 374 -3.24 13.58 -2.94
C ASN A 374 -2.25 12.67 -3.69
N GLY A 375 -2.53 12.38 -4.97
CA GLY A 375 -1.65 11.56 -5.81
C GLY A 375 -0.26 12.16 -6.02
N VAL A 376 -0.13 13.47 -6.00
CA VAL A 376 1.17 14.16 -6.15
C VAL A 376 2.05 13.92 -4.91
N GLN A 377 1.46 13.95 -3.71
CA GLN A 377 2.19 13.69 -2.47
C GLN A 377 2.75 12.26 -2.41
N LEU A 378 1.93 11.25 -2.74
CA LEU A 378 2.34 9.85 -2.77
C LEU A 378 3.47 9.60 -3.78
N LEU A 379 3.34 10.17 -4.99
CA LEU A 379 4.36 10.08 -6.01
C LEU A 379 5.66 10.78 -5.58
N SER A 380 5.58 11.95 -4.93
CA SER A 380 6.75 12.69 -4.44
C SER A 380 7.50 11.94 -3.35
N SER A 381 6.78 11.27 -2.43
CA SER A 381 7.40 10.40 -1.43
C SER A 381 8.15 9.22 -2.09
N SER A 382 7.53 8.57 -3.08
CA SER A 382 8.16 7.51 -3.89
C SER A 382 9.36 8.01 -4.70
N PHE A 383 9.29 9.24 -5.24
CA PHE A 383 10.40 9.88 -5.93
C PHE A 383 11.64 10.01 -5.04
N PHE A 384 11.48 10.55 -3.83
CA PHE A 384 12.61 10.68 -2.90
C PHE A 384 13.19 9.33 -2.48
N THR A 385 12.34 8.32 -2.31
CA THR A 385 12.79 6.95 -2.04
C THR A 385 13.58 6.39 -3.22
N ALA A 386 13.12 6.57 -4.45
CA ALA A 386 13.78 6.09 -5.67
C ALA A 386 15.18 6.70 -5.87
N ILE A 387 15.36 7.98 -5.53
CA ILE A 387 16.66 8.66 -5.64
C ILE A 387 17.58 8.46 -4.41
N GLY A 388 17.19 7.60 -3.46
CA GLY A 388 17.96 7.30 -2.26
C GLY A 388 17.91 8.36 -1.16
N LYS A 389 17.00 9.34 -1.24
CA LYS A 389 16.78 10.39 -0.21
C LYS A 389 15.56 10.07 0.65
N SER A 390 15.50 8.85 1.17
CA SER A 390 14.34 8.27 1.85
C SER A 390 13.87 9.06 3.08
N LEU A 391 14.75 9.77 3.78
CA LEU A 391 14.35 10.64 4.89
C LEU A 391 13.42 11.78 4.43
N LYS A 392 13.67 12.38 3.25
CA LYS A 392 12.74 13.37 2.68
C LYS A 392 11.42 12.73 2.27
N GLY A 393 11.46 11.51 1.73
CA GLY A 393 10.26 10.73 1.42
C GLY A 393 9.46 10.40 2.67
N ALA A 394 10.11 9.98 3.75
CA ALA A 394 9.48 9.72 5.04
C ALA A 394 8.85 10.99 5.65
N LEU A 395 9.56 12.12 5.59
CA LEU A 395 9.02 13.39 6.04
C LEU A 395 7.71 13.73 5.29
N LEU A 396 7.68 13.60 3.96
CA LEU A 396 6.48 13.85 3.17
C LEU A 396 5.33 12.89 3.52
N ALA A 397 5.64 11.61 3.66
CA ALA A 397 4.64 10.60 4.02
C ALA A 397 4.03 10.85 5.41
N LEU A 398 4.88 11.11 6.41
CA LEU A 398 4.47 11.35 7.79
C LEU A 398 3.83 12.72 7.99
N THR A 399 4.18 13.73 7.17
CA THR A 399 3.55 15.05 7.27
C THR A 399 2.05 14.95 7.09
N ARG A 400 1.59 14.23 6.07
CA ARG A 400 0.16 14.06 5.85
C ARG A 400 -0.51 13.30 6.99
N GLN A 401 0.00 12.14 7.33
CA GLN A 401 -0.68 11.22 8.26
C GLN A 401 -0.47 11.63 9.72
N THR A 402 0.79 11.76 10.13
CA THR A 402 1.16 11.89 11.56
C THR A 402 1.19 13.34 12.01
N PHE A 403 1.79 14.24 11.23
CA PHE A 403 2.02 15.61 11.71
C PHE A 403 0.83 16.55 11.45
N VAL A 404 -0.03 16.23 10.48
CA VAL A 404 -1.17 17.08 10.15
C VAL A 404 -2.49 16.38 10.42
N LEU A 405 -2.74 15.20 9.82
CA LEU A 405 -4.07 14.57 9.88
C LEU A 405 -4.43 14.12 11.31
N ILE A 406 -3.52 13.46 12.04
CA ILE A 406 -3.79 13.03 13.43
C ILE A 406 -4.12 14.23 14.33
N PRO A 407 -3.26 15.27 14.44
CA PRO A 407 -3.58 16.43 15.28
C PRO A 407 -4.87 17.12 14.87
N LEU A 408 -5.13 17.31 13.56
CA LEU A 408 -6.35 17.96 13.10
C LEU A 408 -7.60 17.13 13.37
N THR A 409 -7.54 15.79 13.23
CA THR A 409 -8.66 14.91 13.57
C THR A 409 -9.03 14.96 15.06
N LEU A 410 -8.07 15.28 15.94
CA LEU A 410 -8.30 15.44 17.38
C LEU A 410 -8.69 16.86 17.77
N LEU A 411 -8.12 17.90 17.13
CA LEU A 411 -8.28 19.29 17.53
C LEU A 411 -9.46 20.00 16.84
N LEU A 412 -9.66 19.79 15.53
CA LEU A 412 -10.74 20.47 14.81
C LEU A 412 -12.14 20.10 15.33
N PRO A 413 -12.41 18.85 15.72
CA PRO A 413 -13.72 18.50 16.25
C PRO A 413 -14.09 19.20 17.58
N LEU A 414 -13.10 19.63 18.35
CA LEU A 414 -13.35 20.41 19.58
C LEU A 414 -14.12 21.70 19.31
N ARG A 415 -13.94 22.29 18.11
CA ARG A 415 -14.62 23.54 17.72
C ARG A 415 -15.74 23.32 16.71
N PHE A 416 -15.59 22.37 15.80
CA PHE A 416 -16.50 22.15 14.66
C PHE A 416 -17.31 20.84 14.77
N GLY A 417 -17.22 20.11 15.89
CA GLY A 417 -17.90 18.82 16.05
C GLY A 417 -17.51 17.83 14.94
N ILE A 418 -18.46 17.04 14.48
CA ILE A 418 -18.22 16.01 13.45
C ILE A 418 -17.67 16.60 12.13
N MET A 419 -18.03 17.86 11.79
CA MET A 419 -17.48 18.54 10.62
C MET A 419 -15.96 18.74 10.72
N GLY A 420 -15.43 18.90 11.94
CA GLY A 420 -14.00 18.99 12.18
C GLY A 420 -13.25 17.72 11.76
N VAL A 421 -13.83 16.53 11.98
CA VAL A 421 -13.27 15.27 11.53
C VAL A 421 -13.19 15.22 10.00
N LEU A 422 -14.26 15.67 9.32
CA LEU A 422 -14.33 15.68 7.86
C LEU A 422 -13.35 16.68 7.24
N LEU A 423 -13.19 17.85 7.85
CA LEU A 423 -12.29 18.90 7.36
C LEU A 423 -10.81 18.58 7.56
N ALA A 424 -10.48 17.68 8.48
CA ALA A 424 -9.10 17.28 8.74
C ALA A 424 -8.42 16.69 7.47
N GLY A 425 -9.15 15.91 6.67
CA GLY A 425 -8.66 15.29 5.44
C GLY A 425 -8.14 16.31 4.42
N PRO A 426 -8.98 17.21 3.91
CA PRO A 426 -8.58 18.22 2.94
C PRO A 426 -7.42 19.12 3.39
N VAL A 427 -7.40 19.53 4.66
CA VAL A 427 -6.32 20.36 5.20
C VAL A 427 -4.99 19.58 5.21
N ALA A 428 -5.03 18.31 5.59
CA ALA A 428 -3.85 17.46 5.58
C ALA A 428 -3.33 17.22 4.14
N ASP A 429 -4.23 16.93 3.20
CA ASP A 429 -3.88 16.73 1.79
C ASP A 429 -3.26 17.97 1.16
N PHE A 430 -3.84 19.15 1.42
CA PHE A 430 -3.31 20.42 0.92
C PHE A 430 -1.93 20.74 1.52
N SER A 431 -1.76 20.58 2.83
CA SER A 431 -0.49 20.83 3.51
C SER A 431 0.62 19.94 2.98
N ALA A 432 0.34 18.65 2.81
CA ALA A 432 1.29 17.68 2.28
C ALA A 432 1.61 17.93 0.80
N PHE A 433 0.64 18.36 -0.01
CA PHE A 433 0.85 18.76 -1.39
C PHE A 433 1.79 19.97 -1.48
N MET A 434 1.55 21.03 -0.71
CA MET A 434 2.41 22.22 -0.70
C MET A 434 3.86 21.86 -0.33
N LEU A 435 4.05 21.05 0.70
CA LEU A 435 5.38 20.59 1.10
C LEU A 435 6.03 19.75 -0.01
N SER A 436 5.26 18.91 -0.70
CA SER A 436 5.74 18.09 -1.82
C SER A 436 6.24 18.95 -2.99
N VAL A 437 5.48 19.96 -3.38
CA VAL A 437 5.85 20.87 -4.46
C VAL A 437 7.15 21.63 -4.12
N VAL A 438 7.27 22.10 -2.88
CA VAL A 438 8.48 22.82 -2.43
C VAL A 438 9.71 21.91 -2.45
N LEU A 439 9.63 20.73 -1.80
CA LEU A 439 10.79 19.85 -1.67
C LEU A 439 11.23 19.26 -3.02
N VAL A 440 10.28 18.84 -3.86
CA VAL A 440 10.60 18.33 -5.19
C VAL A 440 11.11 19.45 -6.09
N GLY A 441 10.51 20.65 -6.03
CA GLY A 441 10.97 21.81 -6.77
C GLY A 441 12.43 22.17 -6.47
N ILE A 442 12.83 22.17 -5.18
CA ILE A 442 14.22 22.36 -4.75
C ILE A 442 15.12 21.26 -5.32
N GLU A 443 14.67 20.00 -5.25
CA GLU A 443 15.48 18.87 -5.70
C GLU A 443 15.70 18.88 -7.22
N LEU A 444 14.64 19.14 -8.01
CA LEU A 444 14.74 19.24 -9.47
C LEU A 444 15.58 20.44 -9.92
N LYS A 445 15.54 21.56 -9.18
CA LYS A 445 16.41 22.71 -9.44
C LYS A 445 17.88 22.37 -9.19
N LYS A 446 18.18 21.64 -8.10
CA LYS A 446 19.53 21.17 -7.81
C LYS A 446 20.04 20.24 -8.92
N GLN A 447 19.25 19.27 -9.34
CA GLN A 447 19.60 18.36 -10.44
C GLN A 447 19.87 19.10 -11.76
N LYS A 448 19.17 20.22 -12.01
CA LYS A 448 19.41 21.05 -13.19
C LYS A 448 20.76 21.75 -13.14
N ASN A 449 21.24 22.10 -11.96
CA ASN A 449 22.55 22.75 -11.80
C ASN A 449 23.72 21.75 -11.86
N ASP A 450 23.44 20.46 -11.65
CA ASP A 450 24.41 19.37 -11.71
C ASP A 450 24.51 18.75 -13.14
N MET A 451 23.71 19.24 -14.14
CA MET A 451 23.79 18.92 -15.57
C MET A 451 24.79 19.80 -16.28
#